data_0642c6c28a9ab5fe0b74ba5bcfad7761
#
_entry.id   0642c6c28a9ab5fe0b74ba5bcfad7761
#
_cell.length_a   1.000
_cell.length_b   1.000
_cell.length_c   1.000
_cell.angle_alpha   90.00
_cell.angle_beta   90.00
_cell.angle_gamma   90.00
#
_symmetry.space_group_name_H-M   'P 1'
#
loop_
_entity.id
_entity.type
_entity.pdbx_description
1 polymer ?
#
loop_
_entity_poly.entity_id
_entity_poly.type
_entity_poly.pdbx_seq_one_letter_code
_entity_poly.pdbx_strand_id
1 'polypeptide(L)'
;MNGPGQAPRGLTVTIGGLPGTGTTTLCKLLQDRLSLPYTYAGALFREEAKARGLDLAAFGALSQKDPSIDERLDDRQVHMLRKGGLILEGRLSGWLAQRYKLPAVKVWVQCEEAERLRRIVDRDGGTLKEQADATWAREQSEADRYRRYYGVDLRDTSFYDLVLDSTHKLPAQLADEVVAAAQAWQHHAASHKGR
;
A
#
# COMPACT_ATOMS: atom_id res chain seq x y z
N MET A 1 11.34 -8.51 -24.21
CA MET A 1 9.96 -8.02 -24.44
C MET A 1 9.02 -9.15 -24.05
N ASN A 2 8.46 -9.13 -22.82
CA ASN A 2 7.44 -10.10 -22.43
C ASN A 2 6.11 -9.59 -22.98
N GLY A 3 5.46 -10.40 -23.81
CA GLY A 3 4.18 -10.08 -24.42
C GLY A 3 3.07 -9.88 -23.36
N PRO A 4 1.95 -9.20 -23.70
CA PRO A 4 0.82 -9.04 -22.81
C PRO A 4 0.18 -10.40 -22.57
N GLY A 5 0.22 -10.93 -21.33
CA GLY A 5 -0.58 -12.09 -20.97
C GLY A 5 -0.01 -13.14 -20.04
N GLN A 6 1.19 -12.98 -19.45
CA GLN A 6 1.60 -13.91 -18.41
C GLN A 6 0.96 -13.51 -17.08
N ALA A 7 0.07 -14.36 -16.57
CA ALA A 7 -0.44 -14.26 -15.21
C ALA A 7 0.73 -14.22 -14.21
N PRO A 8 0.68 -13.37 -13.17
CA PRO A 8 1.74 -13.30 -12.18
C PRO A 8 1.97 -14.68 -11.55
N ARG A 9 3.23 -15.06 -11.41
CA ARG A 9 3.62 -16.35 -10.82
C ARG A 9 3.54 -16.22 -9.30
N GLY A 10 2.42 -16.60 -8.72
CA GLY A 10 2.23 -16.68 -7.28
C GLY A 10 1.20 -15.67 -6.73
N LEU A 11 0.87 -15.86 -5.45
CA LEU A 11 -0.02 -15.00 -4.71
C LEU A 11 0.59 -13.59 -4.59
N THR A 12 -0.20 -12.57 -4.89
CA THR A 12 0.15 -11.16 -4.66
C THR A 12 -0.87 -10.54 -3.73
N VAL A 13 -0.40 -9.79 -2.74
CA VAL A 13 -1.24 -9.05 -1.79
C VAL A 13 -0.84 -7.59 -1.81
N THR A 14 -1.80 -6.70 -1.98
CA THR A 14 -1.59 -5.25 -1.80
C THR A 14 -2.20 -4.80 -0.49
N ILE A 15 -1.46 -4.01 0.28
CA ILE A 15 -1.93 -3.48 1.56
C ILE A 15 -1.86 -1.96 1.50
N GLY A 16 -3.04 -1.32 1.54
CA GLY A 16 -3.18 0.13 1.62
C GLY A 16 -3.73 0.58 2.98
N GLY A 17 -3.51 1.84 3.31
CA GLY A 17 -4.04 2.46 4.52
C GLY A 17 -3.40 3.82 4.80
N LEU A 18 -4.03 4.63 5.63
CA LEU A 18 -3.50 5.92 6.07
C LEU A 18 -2.41 5.74 7.15
N PRO A 19 -1.60 6.77 7.45
CA PRO A 19 -0.60 6.70 8.52
C PRO A 19 -1.23 6.29 9.86
N GLY A 20 -0.54 5.42 10.60
CA GLY A 20 -1.00 4.94 11.92
C GLY A 20 -2.01 3.80 11.90
N THR A 21 -2.48 3.34 10.73
CA THR A 21 -3.40 2.19 10.63
C THR A 21 -2.75 0.83 10.90
N GLY A 22 -1.42 0.74 10.99
CA GLY A 22 -0.71 -0.50 11.30
C GLY A 22 -0.39 -1.37 10.08
N THR A 23 -0.46 -0.85 8.86
CA THR A 23 -0.16 -1.57 7.61
C THR A 23 1.20 -2.26 7.63
N THR A 24 2.25 -1.56 8.08
CA THR A 24 3.61 -2.12 8.14
C THR A 24 3.72 -3.31 9.10
N THR A 25 3.07 -3.24 10.27
CA THR A 25 3.02 -4.35 11.23
C THR A 25 2.29 -5.54 10.62
N LEU A 26 1.15 -5.30 9.97
CA LEU A 26 0.40 -6.33 9.26
C LEU A 26 1.23 -6.97 8.15
N CYS A 27 1.91 -6.17 7.31
CA CYS A 27 2.75 -6.69 6.23
C CYS A 27 3.88 -7.60 6.72
N LYS A 28 4.54 -7.24 7.84
CA LYS A 28 5.58 -8.09 8.45
C LYS A 28 5.02 -9.45 8.92
N LEU A 29 3.85 -9.45 9.56
CA LEU A 29 3.20 -10.70 9.96
C LEU A 29 2.80 -11.56 8.75
N LEU A 30 2.30 -10.91 7.69
CA LEU A 30 1.93 -11.60 6.46
C LEU A 30 3.15 -12.14 5.70
N GLN A 31 4.27 -11.45 5.72
CA GLN A 31 5.54 -11.92 5.16
C GLN A 31 5.91 -13.30 5.73
N ASP A 32 5.84 -13.44 7.05
CA ASP A 32 6.17 -14.70 7.72
C ASP A 32 5.12 -15.78 7.44
N ARG A 33 3.81 -15.44 7.52
CA ARG A 33 2.71 -16.41 7.38
C ARG A 33 2.51 -16.92 5.96
N LEU A 34 2.71 -16.04 4.96
CA LEU A 34 2.53 -16.37 3.54
C LEU A 34 3.84 -16.74 2.85
N SER A 35 4.99 -16.59 3.52
CA SER A 35 6.33 -16.78 2.96
C SER A 35 6.53 -16.00 1.65
N LEU A 36 6.02 -14.77 1.62
CA LEU A 36 6.12 -13.85 0.47
C LEU A 36 7.10 -12.73 0.76
N PRO A 37 7.91 -12.29 -0.22
CA PRO A 37 8.72 -11.09 -0.06
C PRO A 37 7.82 -9.87 0.14
N TYR A 38 8.24 -8.98 1.04
CA TYR A 38 7.56 -7.75 1.36
C TYR A 38 8.35 -6.54 0.88
N THR A 39 7.67 -5.61 0.25
CA THR A 39 8.20 -4.29 -0.10
C THR A 39 7.13 -3.21 0.08
N TYR A 40 7.55 -1.95 0.14
CA TYR A 40 6.65 -0.82 0.35
C TYR A 40 7.04 0.40 -0.49
N ALA A 41 6.04 1.13 -0.97
CA ALA A 41 6.22 2.30 -1.84
C ALA A 41 7.14 3.36 -1.24
N GLY A 42 7.11 3.55 0.09
CA GLY A 42 8.03 4.46 0.78
C GLY A 42 9.51 4.05 0.72
N ALA A 43 9.83 2.76 0.51
CA ALA A 43 11.21 2.34 0.26
C ALA A 43 11.67 2.84 -1.12
N LEU A 44 10.82 2.68 -2.14
CA LEU A 44 11.11 3.14 -3.49
C LEU A 44 11.35 4.65 -3.53
N PHE A 45 10.52 5.40 -2.78
CA PHE A 45 10.67 6.85 -2.63
C PHE A 45 12.01 7.23 -1.99
N ARG A 46 12.40 6.52 -0.92
CA ARG A 46 13.69 6.74 -0.25
C ARG A 46 14.91 6.38 -1.12
N GLU A 47 14.81 5.28 -1.85
CA GLU A 47 15.85 4.87 -2.80
C GLU A 47 16.06 5.93 -3.88
N GLU A 48 14.98 6.46 -4.45
CA GLU A 48 15.02 7.48 -5.47
C GLU A 48 15.59 8.81 -4.94
N ALA A 49 15.19 9.22 -3.72
CA ALA A 49 15.76 10.38 -3.04
C ALA A 49 17.28 10.24 -2.85
N LYS A 50 17.70 9.08 -2.32
CA LYS A 50 19.13 8.77 -2.11
C LYS A 50 19.91 8.76 -3.42
N ALA A 51 19.37 8.17 -4.48
CA ALA A 51 20.01 8.14 -5.79
C ALA A 51 20.25 9.55 -6.37
N ARG A 52 19.44 10.52 -5.95
CA ARG A 52 19.58 11.95 -6.35
C ARG A 52 20.37 12.79 -5.35
N GLY A 53 20.87 12.19 -4.28
CA GLY A 53 21.58 12.91 -3.21
C GLY A 53 20.70 13.88 -2.42
N LEU A 54 19.39 13.64 -2.40
CA LEU A 54 18.41 14.48 -1.72
C LEU A 54 17.92 13.82 -0.41
N ASP A 55 17.64 14.64 0.60
CA ASP A 55 16.86 14.21 1.75
C ASP A 55 15.37 14.04 1.38
N LEU A 56 14.61 13.43 2.27
CA LEU A 56 13.20 13.12 2.00
C LEU A 56 12.31 14.37 1.87
N ALA A 57 12.64 15.44 2.57
CA ALA A 57 11.87 16.68 2.53
C ALA A 57 12.10 17.40 1.19
N ALA A 58 13.37 17.52 0.78
CA ALA A 58 13.74 18.10 -0.52
C ALA A 58 13.20 17.29 -1.69
N PHE A 59 13.26 15.96 -1.61
CA PHE A 59 12.69 15.07 -2.63
C PHE A 59 11.17 15.15 -2.67
N GLY A 60 10.50 15.24 -1.51
CA GLY A 60 9.06 15.48 -1.42
C GLY A 60 8.63 16.80 -2.06
N ALA A 61 9.37 17.89 -1.80
CA ALA A 61 9.11 19.18 -2.43
C ALA A 61 9.34 19.15 -3.95
N LEU A 62 10.31 18.36 -4.42
CA LEU A 62 10.57 18.15 -5.85
C LEU A 62 9.40 17.37 -6.50
N SER A 63 8.93 16.29 -5.88
CA SER A 63 7.84 15.47 -6.42
C SER A 63 6.50 16.21 -6.51
N GLN A 64 6.27 17.23 -5.66
CA GLN A 64 5.12 18.11 -5.81
C GLN A 64 5.14 18.96 -7.08
N LYS A 65 6.34 19.23 -7.62
CA LYS A 65 6.55 20.06 -8.81
C LYS A 65 6.75 19.24 -10.08
N ASP A 66 7.16 18.00 -9.94
CA ASP A 66 7.49 17.11 -11.06
C ASP A 66 6.68 15.80 -10.98
N PRO A 67 5.52 15.73 -11.66
CA PRO A 67 4.68 14.54 -11.71
C PRO A 67 5.40 13.28 -12.19
N SER A 68 6.45 13.44 -13.02
CA SER A 68 7.19 12.30 -13.57
C SER A 68 7.90 11.47 -12.51
N ILE A 69 8.08 12.02 -11.30
CA ILE A 69 8.65 11.29 -10.16
C ILE A 69 7.65 10.27 -9.65
N ASP A 70 6.40 10.69 -9.41
CA ASP A 70 5.33 9.79 -8.98
C ASP A 70 5.06 8.73 -10.07
N GLU A 71 5.00 9.13 -11.34
CA GLU A 71 4.81 8.20 -12.46
C GLU A 71 5.89 7.10 -12.50
N ARG A 72 7.16 7.44 -12.33
CA ARG A 72 8.25 6.45 -12.29
C ARG A 72 8.15 5.51 -11.08
N LEU A 73 7.76 6.04 -9.91
CA LEU A 73 7.58 5.23 -8.71
C LEU A 73 6.40 4.26 -8.86
N ASP A 74 5.33 4.73 -9.48
CA ASP A 74 4.15 3.90 -9.76
C ASP A 74 4.44 2.86 -10.85
N ASP A 75 5.19 3.20 -11.89
CA ASP A 75 5.66 2.24 -12.90
C ASP A 75 6.50 1.12 -12.26
N ARG A 76 7.36 1.44 -11.28
CA ARG A 76 8.09 0.42 -10.51
C ARG A 76 7.14 -0.48 -9.72
N GLN A 77 6.13 0.08 -9.08
CA GLN A 77 5.10 -0.70 -8.37
C GLN A 77 4.32 -1.61 -9.34
N VAL A 78 3.86 -1.06 -10.48
CA VAL A 78 3.17 -1.83 -11.52
C VAL A 78 4.04 -2.96 -12.06
N HIS A 79 5.34 -2.70 -12.27
CA HIS A 79 6.27 -3.74 -12.70
C HIS A 79 6.39 -4.89 -11.67
N MET A 80 6.45 -4.56 -10.38
CA MET A 80 6.45 -5.56 -9.30
C MET A 80 5.13 -6.34 -9.24
N LEU A 81 3.99 -5.65 -9.36
CA LEU A 81 2.67 -6.28 -9.39
C LEU A 81 2.51 -7.22 -10.60
N ARG A 82 3.07 -6.87 -11.77
CA ARG A 82 3.07 -7.74 -12.95
C ARG A 82 3.90 -9.02 -12.75
N LYS A 83 5.00 -8.92 -12.02
CA LYS A 83 5.79 -10.11 -11.64
C LYS A 83 5.03 -10.99 -10.65
N GLY A 84 4.27 -10.39 -9.75
CA GLY A 84 3.54 -11.07 -8.71
C GLY A 84 4.43 -11.76 -7.66
N GLY A 85 3.80 -12.53 -6.76
CA GLY A 85 4.51 -13.27 -5.74
C GLY A 85 5.10 -12.39 -4.64
N LEU A 86 4.38 -11.36 -4.19
CA LEU A 86 4.86 -10.42 -3.17
C LEU A 86 3.72 -9.78 -2.37
N ILE A 87 4.10 -9.18 -1.25
CA ILE A 87 3.27 -8.22 -0.52
C ILE A 87 3.77 -6.81 -0.87
N LEU A 88 2.90 -5.97 -1.40
CA LEU A 88 3.20 -4.58 -1.71
C LEU A 88 2.38 -3.63 -0.83
N GLU A 89 3.07 -2.91 0.07
CA GLU A 89 2.45 -1.87 0.89
C GLU A 89 2.52 -0.52 0.19
N GLY A 90 1.38 0.14 0.07
CA GLY A 90 1.32 1.50 -0.49
C GLY A 90 -0.11 1.98 -0.65
N ARG A 91 -0.32 3.30 -0.51
CA ARG A 91 -1.67 3.88 -0.63
C ARG A 91 -2.31 3.64 -2.00
N LEU A 92 -1.51 3.61 -3.04
CA LEU A 92 -1.98 3.37 -4.41
C LEU A 92 -1.82 1.91 -4.85
N SER A 93 -1.19 1.03 -4.07
CA SER A 93 -0.86 -0.33 -4.52
C SER A 93 -2.10 -1.14 -4.94
N GLY A 94 -3.18 -1.08 -4.17
CA GLY A 94 -4.46 -1.71 -4.51
C GLY A 94 -5.12 -1.07 -5.74
N TRP A 95 -5.10 0.26 -5.81
CA TRP A 95 -5.63 0.98 -6.96
C TRP A 95 -4.84 0.70 -8.25
N LEU A 96 -3.51 0.63 -8.18
CA LEU A 96 -2.67 0.26 -9.32
C LEU A 96 -2.99 -1.16 -9.79
N ALA A 97 -3.16 -2.12 -8.87
CA ALA A 97 -3.58 -3.46 -9.21
C ALA A 97 -4.95 -3.46 -9.92
N GLN A 98 -5.92 -2.70 -9.42
CA GLN A 98 -7.26 -2.54 -10.02
C GLN A 98 -7.18 -1.88 -11.40
N ARG A 99 -6.52 -0.75 -11.52
CA ARG A 99 -6.40 0.03 -12.76
C ARG A 99 -5.79 -0.78 -13.90
N TYR A 100 -4.73 -1.52 -13.59
CA TYR A 100 -4.02 -2.34 -14.60
C TYR A 100 -4.53 -3.77 -14.69
N LYS A 101 -5.64 -4.09 -14.00
CA LYS A 101 -6.26 -5.43 -13.96
C LYS A 101 -5.25 -6.54 -13.61
N LEU A 102 -4.38 -6.25 -12.64
CA LEU A 102 -3.35 -7.17 -12.20
C LEU A 102 -3.91 -8.06 -11.08
N PRO A 103 -3.71 -9.38 -11.15
CA PRO A 103 -4.21 -10.31 -10.14
C PRO A 103 -3.53 -10.07 -8.79
N ALA A 104 -4.31 -9.68 -7.80
CA ALA A 104 -3.86 -9.46 -6.43
C ALA A 104 -5.04 -9.50 -5.46
N VAL A 105 -4.80 -9.91 -4.23
CA VAL A 105 -5.71 -9.66 -3.11
C VAL A 105 -5.50 -8.22 -2.67
N LYS A 106 -6.51 -7.37 -2.84
CA LYS A 106 -6.44 -5.95 -2.53
C LYS A 106 -7.04 -5.70 -1.16
N VAL A 107 -6.21 -5.25 -0.22
CA VAL A 107 -6.59 -5.01 1.18
C VAL A 107 -6.43 -3.53 1.52
N TRP A 108 -7.44 -2.96 2.15
CA TRP A 108 -7.37 -1.64 2.75
C TRP A 108 -7.52 -1.74 4.26
N VAL A 109 -6.63 -1.06 5.00
CA VAL A 109 -6.68 -1.01 6.46
C VAL A 109 -7.13 0.39 6.87
N GLN A 110 -8.26 0.44 7.57
CA GLN A 110 -8.78 1.65 8.22
C GLN A 110 -8.58 1.58 9.73
N CYS A 111 -8.65 2.74 10.37
CA CYS A 111 -8.56 2.88 11.81
C CYS A 111 -9.14 4.25 12.19
N GLU A 112 -9.76 4.36 13.33
CA GLU A 112 -10.21 5.65 13.88
C GLU A 112 -9.05 6.63 14.01
N GLU A 113 -9.31 7.90 13.67
CA GLU A 113 -8.27 8.93 13.63
C GLU A 113 -7.55 9.11 14.97
N ALA A 114 -8.31 9.15 16.06
CA ALA A 114 -7.74 9.29 17.40
C ALA A 114 -6.73 8.18 17.72
N GLU A 115 -7.06 6.93 17.36
CA GLU A 115 -6.19 5.78 17.59
C GLU A 115 -4.96 5.81 16.65
N ARG A 116 -5.13 6.24 15.39
CA ARG A 116 -4.00 6.41 14.47
C ARG A 116 -3.00 7.43 15.00
N LEU A 117 -3.49 8.59 15.48
CA LEU A 117 -2.66 9.67 16.01
C LEU A 117 -1.97 9.23 17.30
N ARG A 118 -2.65 8.51 18.19
CA ARG A 118 -2.04 7.91 19.38
C ARG A 118 -0.87 7.00 19.03
N ARG A 119 -1.07 6.08 18.07
CA ARG A 119 -0.01 5.17 17.59
C ARG A 119 1.17 5.90 16.95
N ILE A 120 0.92 7.01 16.27
CA ILE A 120 1.97 7.85 15.68
C ILE A 120 2.79 8.52 16.78
N VAL A 121 2.13 9.10 17.79
CA VAL A 121 2.83 9.69 18.97
C VAL A 121 3.66 8.64 19.70
N ASP A 122 3.11 7.45 19.96
CA ASP A 122 3.82 6.36 20.64
C ASP A 122 5.08 5.93 19.86
N ARG A 123 5.05 5.98 18.54
CA ARG A 123 6.18 5.57 17.67
C ARG A 123 7.21 6.66 17.46
N ASP A 124 6.77 7.89 17.20
CA ASP A 124 7.61 8.99 16.71
C ASP A 124 7.90 10.04 17.79
N GLY A 125 7.19 9.99 18.93
CA GLY A 125 7.27 10.99 19.99
C GLY A 125 6.53 12.29 19.64
N GLY A 126 6.81 13.34 20.39
CA GLY A 126 6.15 14.64 20.23
C GLY A 126 4.78 14.72 20.88
N THR A 127 4.10 15.84 20.70
CA THR A 127 2.74 16.04 21.21
C THR A 127 1.69 15.56 20.20
N LEU A 128 0.50 15.24 20.70
CA LEU A 128 -0.63 14.85 19.85
C LEU A 128 -0.94 15.93 18.79
N LYS A 129 -0.87 17.19 19.17
CA LYS A 129 -1.14 18.31 18.24
C LYS A 129 -0.12 18.38 17.12
N GLU A 130 1.18 18.29 17.43
CA GLU A 130 2.25 18.33 16.43
C GLU A 130 2.10 17.16 15.44
N GLN A 131 1.84 15.96 15.94
CA GLN A 131 1.66 14.78 15.10
C GLN A 131 0.37 14.83 14.27
N ALA A 132 -0.71 15.39 14.82
CA ALA A 132 -1.95 15.60 14.08
C ALA A 132 -1.73 16.59 12.93
N ASP A 133 -1.16 17.76 13.20
CA ASP A 133 -0.92 18.79 12.19
C ASP A 133 -0.02 18.25 11.06
N ALA A 134 1.07 17.56 11.41
CA ALA A 134 1.99 16.96 10.42
C ALA A 134 1.33 15.84 9.60
N THR A 135 0.55 14.97 10.24
CA THR A 135 -0.14 13.86 9.60
C THR A 135 -1.21 14.36 8.63
N TRP A 136 -2.04 15.31 9.04
CA TRP A 136 -3.09 15.90 8.19
C TRP A 136 -2.51 16.66 7.00
N ALA A 137 -1.47 17.47 7.21
CA ALA A 137 -0.79 18.16 6.11
C ALA A 137 -0.25 17.17 5.07
N ARG A 138 0.33 16.06 5.52
CA ARG A 138 0.81 15.01 4.64
C ARG A 138 -0.33 14.30 3.91
N GLU A 139 -1.38 13.89 4.62
CA GLU A 139 -2.54 13.20 4.04
C GLU A 139 -3.24 14.08 2.99
N GLN A 140 -3.42 15.36 3.29
CA GLN A 140 -4.00 16.30 2.36
C GLN A 140 -3.16 16.47 1.09
N SER A 141 -1.84 16.69 1.26
CA SER A 141 -0.90 16.80 0.13
C SER A 141 -0.92 15.56 -0.77
N GLU A 142 -0.93 14.36 -0.18
CA GLU A 142 -1.00 13.10 -0.93
C GLU A 142 -2.36 12.93 -1.63
N ALA A 143 -3.48 13.21 -0.94
CA ALA A 143 -4.82 13.10 -1.50
C ALA A 143 -5.03 14.06 -2.69
N ASP A 144 -4.57 15.31 -2.56
CA ASP A 144 -4.66 16.30 -3.64
C ASP A 144 -3.83 15.89 -4.86
N ARG A 145 -2.64 15.35 -4.64
CA ARG A 145 -1.76 14.84 -5.68
C ARG A 145 -2.39 13.66 -6.41
N TYR A 146 -2.91 12.67 -5.70
CA TYR A 146 -3.55 11.48 -6.29
C TYR A 146 -4.85 11.85 -7.03
N ARG A 147 -5.63 12.78 -6.49
CA ARG A 147 -6.81 13.28 -7.19
C ARG A 147 -6.44 14.01 -8.48
N ARG A 148 -5.41 14.87 -8.44
CA ARG A 148 -4.97 15.66 -9.60
C ARG A 148 -4.38 14.79 -10.71
N TYR A 149 -3.53 13.82 -10.37
CA TYR A 149 -2.80 13.03 -11.36
C TYR A 149 -3.56 11.81 -11.84
N TYR A 150 -4.37 11.21 -10.98
CA TYR A 150 -4.98 9.91 -11.26
C TYR A 150 -6.51 9.91 -11.14
N GLY A 151 -7.12 10.98 -10.65
CA GLY A 151 -8.55 11.03 -10.34
C GLY A 151 -8.94 10.13 -9.16
N VAL A 152 -7.99 9.76 -8.29
CA VAL A 152 -8.21 8.82 -7.18
C VAL A 152 -8.72 9.54 -5.95
N ASP A 153 -9.80 9.07 -5.37
CA ASP A 153 -10.19 9.37 -3.99
C ASP A 153 -9.77 8.21 -3.09
N LEU A 154 -8.86 8.45 -2.15
CA LEU A 154 -8.41 7.41 -1.20
C LEU A 154 -9.50 6.91 -0.25
N ARG A 155 -10.65 7.58 -0.19
CA ARG A 155 -11.81 7.14 0.59
C ARG A 155 -12.68 6.13 -0.16
N ASP A 156 -12.50 6.02 -1.48
CA ASP A 156 -13.18 4.97 -2.26
C ASP A 156 -12.51 3.63 -2.01
N THR A 157 -13.15 2.82 -1.20
CA THR A 157 -12.70 1.45 -0.88
C THR A 157 -13.48 0.39 -1.64
N SER A 158 -14.35 0.75 -2.58
CA SER A 158 -15.29 -0.15 -3.25
C SER A 158 -14.62 -1.25 -4.09
N PHE A 159 -13.40 -1.03 -4.54
CA PHE A 159 -12.65 -2.00 -5.36
C PHE A 159 -11.70 -2.90 -4.56
N TYR A 160 -11.60 -2.72 -3.24
CA TYR A 160 -10.80 -3.60 -2.40
C TYR A 160 -11.54 -4.90 -2.11
N ASP A 161 -10.81 -6.00 -2.11
CA ASP A 161 -11.36 -7.33 -1.82
C ASP A 161 -11.62 -7.50 -0.31
N LEU A 162 -10.87 -6.75 0.52
CA LEU A 162 -10.98 -6.77 1.97
C LEU A 162 -10.72 -5.38 2.56
N VAL A 163 -11.64 -4.89 3.38
CA VAL A 163 -11.48 -3.66 4.18
C VAL A 163 -11.45 -4.06 5.64
N LEU A 164 -10.33 -3.78 6.31
CA LEU A 164 -10.07 -4.18 7.69
C LEU A 164 -10.11 -2.97 8.60
N ASP A 165 -10.78 -3.07 9.72
CA ASP A 165 -10.72 -2.09 10.79
C ASP A 165 -9.73 -2.54 11.88
N SER A 166 -8.66 -1.76 12.05
CA SER A 166 -7.59 -2.03 13.01
C SER A 166 -7.76 -1.28 14.33
N THR A 167 -8.84 -0.54 14.54
CA THR A 167 -9.03 0.29 15.74
C THR A 167 -8.90 -0.53 17.03
N HIS A 168 -9.60 -1.67 17.07
CA HIS A 168 -9.64 -2.53 18.27
C HIS A 168 -9.14 -3.96 18.02
N LYS A 169 -8.79 -4.31 16.78
CA LYS A 169 -8.28 -5.64 16.46
C LYS A 169 -6.78 -5.72 16.64
N LEU A 170 -6.31 -6.84 17.16
CA LEU A 170 -4.89 -7.14 17.23
C LEU A 170 -4.32 -7.40 15.82
N PRO A 171 -3.06 -7.04 15.56
CA PRO A 171 -2.43 -7.28 14.26
C PRO A 171 -2.49 -8.75 13.80
N ALA A 172 -2.43 -9.70 14.74
CA ALA A 172 -2.55 -11.13 14.42
C ALA A 172 -3.92 -11.51 13.89
N GLN A 173 -5.00 -10.92 14.41
CA GLN A 173 -6.37 -11.16 13.95
C GLN A 173 -6.57 -10.62 12.53
N LEU A 174 -6.04 -9.42 12.25
CA LEU A 174 -6.07 -8.85 10.89
C LEU A 174 -5.28 -9.72 9.91
N ALA A 175 -4.14 -10.26 10.33
CA ALA A 175 -3.35 -11.17 9.50
C ALA A 175 -4.10 -12.48 9.22
N ASP A 176 -4.85 -13.03 10.18
CA ASP A 176 -5.70 -14.22 9.95
C ASP A 176 -6.76 -13.96 8.88
N GLU A 177 -7.42 -12.80 8.91
CA GLU A 177 -8.42 -12.41 7.91
C GLU A 177 -7.80 -12.30 6.50
N VAL A 178 -6.60 -11.69 6.38
CA VAL A 178 -5.91 -11.58 5.08
C VAL A 178 -5.46 -12.95 4.57
N VAL A 179 -4.94 -13.82 5.45
CA VAL A 179 -4.53 -15.19 5.07
C VAL A 179 -5.73 -15.98 4.55
N ALA A 180 -6.89 -15.90 5.22
CA ALA A 180 -8.11 -16.55 4.77
C ALA A 180 -8.56 -16.04 3.39
N ALA A 181 -8.55 -14.71 3.18
CA ALA A 181 -8.87 -14.12 1.88
C ALA A 181 -7.89 -14.54 0.78
N ALA A 182 -6.60 -14.61 1.09
CA ALA A 182 -5.55 -15.06 0.16
C ALA A 182 -5.74 -16.53 -0.25
N GLN A 183 -6.10 -17.40 0.68
CA GLN A 183 -6.38 -18.80 0.41
C GLN A 183 -7.62 -18.97 -0.49
N ALA A 184 -8.71 -18.24 -0.17
CA ALA A 184 -9.92 -18.24 -1.00
C ALA A 184 -9.62 -17.76 -2.42
N TRP A 185 -8.83 -16.70 -2.56
CA TRP A 185 -8.42 -16.18 -3.86
C TRP A 185 -7.62 -17.21 -4.67
N GLN A 186 -6.67 -17.94 -4.05
CA GLN A 186 -5.90 -18.99 -4.71
C GLN A 186 -6.78 -20.15 -5.18
N HIS A 187 -7.77 -20.55 -4.38
CA HIS A 187 -8.72 -21.61 -4.79
C HIS A 187 -9.55 -21.19 -6.00
N HIS A 188 -10.05 -19.95 -6.03
CA HIS A 188 -10.77 -19.44 -7.20
C HIS A 188 -9.89 -19.35 -8.45
N ALA A 189 -8.66 -18.87 -8.31
CA ALA A 189 -7.72 -18.78 -9.44
C ALA A 189 -7.32 -20.17 -10.02
N ALA A 190 -7.23 -21.19 -9.18
CA ALA A 190 -6.96 -22.57 -9.60
C ALA A 190 -8.14 -23.18 -10.36
N SER A 191 -9.38 -22.94 -9.90
CA SER A 191 -10.59 -23.47 -10.50
C SER A 191 -10.88 -22.91 -11.92
N HIS A 192 -10.37 -21.73 -12.24
CA HIS A 192 -10.54 -21.09 -13.56
C HIS A 192 -9.42 -21.45 -14.57
N LYS A 193 -8.33 -22.06 -14.14
CA LYS A 193 -7.25 -22.56 -15.02
C LYS A 193 -7.50 -23.99 -15.55
N GLY A 194 -8.52 -24.67 -15.04
CA GLY A 194 -8.86 -26.04 -15.42
C GLY A 194 -10.00 -26.16 -16.45
N ARG A 195 -10.45 -25.04 -16.99
CA ARG A 195 -11.42 -24.99 -18.11
C ARG A 195 -10.75 -24.32 -19.30
#